data_1bef40734123916740ebd46c45cc0e86
#
_entry.id   1bef40734123916740ebd46c45cc0e86
#
_cell.length_a   1.000
_cell.length_b   1.000
_cell.length_c   1.000
_cell.angle_alpha   90.00
_cell.angle_beta   90.00
_cell.angle_gamma   90.00
#
_symmetry.space_group_name_H-M   'P 1'
#
loop_
_entity.id
_entity.type
_entity.pdbx_description
1 polymer ?
#
loop_
_entity_poly.entity_id
_entity_poly.type
_entity_poly.pdbx_seq_one_letter_code
_entity_poly.pdbx_strand_id
1 'polypeptide(L)'
;HVSMVIRAGEPTIALRIPSHPMTLELLKQSGLGLAAPSANKYTQLSPTTAMHVLAGLGKDISVLDGGACQVGIESTIVSVEGDDWRLLRHGMIAEDAIAHVAGRPALKSTDHLPKAPG
;
A
#
# COMPACT_ATOMS: atom_id res chain seq x y z
N HIS A 1 12.91 -1.40 14.57
CA HIS A 1 13.87 -2.09 13.70
C HIS A 1 13.10 -3.08 12.81
N VAL A 2 13.08 -2.89 11.49
CA VAL A 2 12.38 -3.77 10.55
C VAL A 2 13.35 -4.85 10.06
N SER A 3 12.90 -6.11 10.09
CA SER A 3 13.70 -7.26 9.66
C SER A 3 14.15 -7.12 8.20
N MET A 4 15.36 -7.55 7.88
CA MET A 4 15.90 -7.65 6.52
C MET A 4 15.03 -8.52 5.60
N VAL A 5 14.37 -9.54 6.15
CA VAL A 5 13.46 -10.42 5.40
C VAL A 5 12.28 -9.63 4.83
N ILE A 6 11.66 -8.76 5.64
CA ILE A 6 10.52 -7.92 5.20
C ILE A 6 10.95 -6.92 4.12
N ARG A 7 12.20 -6.48 4.13
CA ARG A 7 12.77 -5.55 3.16
C ARG A 7 13.38 -6.22 1.93
N ALA A 8 13.28 -7.54 1.83
CA ALA A 8 13.93 -8.32 0.77
C ALA A 8 15.44 -8.02 0.59
N GLY A 9 16.13 -7.65 1.69
CA GLY A 9 17.53 -7.25 1.68
C GLY A 9 17.80 -5.79 1.29
N GLU A 10 16.78 -5.05 0.88
CA GLU A 10 16.91 -3.66 0.45
C GLU A 10 17.10 -2.69 1.63
N PRO A 11 17.73 -1.52 1.42
CA PRO A 11 17.88 -0.49 2.45
C PRO A 11 16.57 0.24 2.76
N THR A 12 15.57 0.11 1.91
CA THR A 12 14.25 0.75 2.02
C THR A 12 13.16 -0.25 2.40
N ILE A 13 12.03 0.26 2.88
CA ILE A 13 10.82 -0.51 3.15
C ILE A 13 9.62 0.17 2.49
N ALA A 14 8.75 -0.62 1.86
CA ALA A 14 7.47 -0.14 1.38
C ALA A 14 6.44 -0.16 2.52
N LEU A 15 5.84 0.99 2.81
CA LEU A 15 4.78 1.15 3.79
C LEU A 15 3.50 1.60 3.09
N ARG A 16 2.36 1.08 3.54
CA ARG A 16 1.03 1.53 3.12
C ARG A 16 0.35 2.23 4.28
N ILE A 17 -0.23 3.40 3.99
CA ILE A 17 -1.10 4.12 4.90
C ILE A 17 -2.53 3.98 4.35
N PRO A 18 -3.38 3.11 4.93
CA PRO A 18 -4.73 2.93 4.45
C PRO A 18 -5.63 4.10 4.85
N SER A 19 -6.67 4.37 4.05
CA SER A 19 -7.71 5.35 4.38
C SER A 19 -8.99 4.71 4.90
N HIS A 20 -9.14 3.37 4.76
CA HIS A 20 -10.37 2.67 5.14
C HIS A 20 -10.54 2.65 6.67
N PRO A 21 -11.67 3.15 7.22
CA PRO A 21 -11.87 3.30 8.67
C PRO A 21 -11.70 2.00 9.46
N MET A 22 -12.23 0.90 8.94
CA MET A 22 -12.14 -0.42 9.58
C MET A 22 -10.69 -0.93 9.64
N THR A 23 -9.89 -0.67 8.59
CA THR A 23 -8.47 -1.03 8.59
C THR A 23 -7.68 -0.18 9.58
N LEU A 24 -7.98 1.12 9.67
CA LEU A 24 -7.35 2.01 10.64
C LEU A 24 -7.67 1.58 12.06
N GLU A 25 -8.91 1.19 12.34
CA GLU A 25 -9.31 0.71 13.66
C GLU A 25 -8.63 -0.63 14.01
N LEU A 26 -8.51 -1.56 13.04
CA LEU A 26 -7.77 -2.81 13.22
C LEU A 26 -6.31 -2.55 13.58
N LEU A 27 -5.63 -1.65 12.86
CA LEU A 27 -4.24 -1.27 13.14
C LEU A 27 -4.09 -0.64 14.51
N LYS A 28 -5.03 0.23 14.90
CA LYS A 28 -5.05 0.89 16.19
C LYS A 28 -5.25 -0.10 17.35
N GLN A 29 -6.21 -1.02 17.22
CA GLN A 29 -6.49 -2.01 18.26
C GLN A 29 -5.38 -3.06 18.40
N SER A 30 -4.82 -3.51 17.27
CA SER A 30 -3.73 -4.50 17.30
C SER A 30 -2.39 -3.91 17.74
N GLY A 31 -2.15 -2.62 17.49
CA GLY A 31 -0.85 -1.99 17.71
C GLY A 31 0.27 -2.55 16.83
N LEU A 32 -0.07 -3.28 15.76
CA LEU A 32 0.88 -4.00 14.91
C LEU A 32 0.93 -3.42 13.49
N GLY A 33 2.09 -3.53 12.87
CA GLY A 33 2.21 -3.44 11.42
C GLY A 33 1.79 -4.76 10.77
N LEU A 34 0.97 -4.70 9.72
CA LEU A 34 0.44 -5.87 9.04
C LEU A 34 1.05 -6.01 7.65
N ALA A 35 1.51 -7.21 7.31
CA ALA A 35 1.80 -7.55 5.92
C ALA A 35 0.50 -7.79 5.16
N ALA A 36 0.28 -7.07 4.07
CA ALA A 36 -0.98 -7.10 3.34
C ALA A 36 -0.75 -7.38 1.84
N PRO A 37 -0.54 -8.65 1.46
CA PRO A 37 -0.52 -9.06 0.06
C PRO A 37 -1.94 -8.97 -0.54
N SER A 38 -2.04 -9.15 -1.87
CA SER A 38 -3.34 -9.30 -2.51
C SER A 38 -4.01 -10.60 -2.04
N ALA A 39 -5.33 -10.55 -1.76
CA ALA A 39 -6.08 -11.67 -1.21
C ALA A 39 -6.60 -12.62 -2.31
N ASN A 40 -5.72 -13.08 -3.22
CA ASN A 40 -6.01 -13.98 -4.33
C ASN A 40 -4.90 -15.01 -4.51
N LYS A 41 -5.21 -16.12 -5.17
CA LYS A 41 -4.19 -17.08 -5.60
C LYS A 41 -3.34 -16.46 -6.72
N TYR A 42 -2.10 -16.90 -6.81
CA TYR A 42 -1.18 -16.47 -7.87
C TYR A 42 -1.83 -16.63 -9.25
N THR A 43 -1.64 -15.66 -10.12
CA THR A 43 -2.23 -15.53 -11.48
C THR A 43 -3.73 -15.22 -11.55
N GLN A 44 -4.45 -15.13 -10.45
CA GLN A 44 -5.87 -14.76 -10.45
C GLN A 44 -6.06 -13.25 -10.31
N LEU A 45 -7.23 -12.75 -10.74
CA LEU A 45 -7.60 -11.35 -10.54
C LEU A 45 -7.76 -11.03 -9.05
N SER A 46 -7.37 -9.82 -8.68
CA SER A 46 -7.55 -9.33 -7.32
C SER A 46 -9.04 -9.24 -6.96
N PRO A 47 -9.45 -9.75 -5.79
CA PRO A 47 -10.83 -9.71 -5.34
C PRO A 47 -11.26 -8.28 -5.02
N THR A 48 -12.51 -7.96 -5.27
CA THR A 48 -13.10 -6.65 -4.98
C THR A 48 -14.18 -6.71 -3.90
N THR A 49 -14.53 -7.90 -3.43
CA THR A 49 -15.51 -8.13 -2.35
C THR A 49 -15.03 -9.25 -1.43
N ALA A 50 -15.56 -9.29 -0.20
CA ALA A 50 -15.31 -10.37 0.74
C ALA A 50 -15.72 -11.75 0.16
N MET A 51 -16.83 -11.81 -0.59
CA MET A 51 -17.26 -13.04 -1.26
C MET A 51 -16.24 -13.54 -2.29
N HIS A 52 -15.61 -12.66 -3.06
CA HIS A 52 -14.55 -13.04 -4.00
C HIS A 52 -13.34 -13.63 -3.26
N VAL A 53 -12.98 -13.08 -2.11
CA VAL A 53 -11.90 -13.62 -1.26
C VAL A 53 -12.22 -15.02 -0.79
N LEU A 54 -13.40 -15.24 -0.22
CA LEU A 54 -13.86 -16.55 0.26
C LEU A 54 -13.96 -17.58 -0.86
N ALA A 55 -14.42 -17.17 -2.05
CA ALA A 55 -14.48 -18.05 -3.23
C ALA A 55 -13.08 -18.45 -3.72
N GLY A 56 -12.10 -17.54 -3.66
CA GLY A 56 -10.74 -17.78 -4.14
C GLY A 56 -9.84 -18.53 -3.16
N LEU A 57 -9.89 -18.17 -1.88
CA LEU A 57 -9.00 -18.68 -0.84
C LEU A 57 -9.63 -19.73 0.08
N GLY A 58 -10.96 -19.89 0.04
CA GLY A 58 -11.67 -20.83 0.89
C GLY A 58 -12.25 -20.18 2.15
N LYS A 59 -12.97 -20.99 2.94
CA LYS A 59 -13.68 -20.53 4.13
C LYS A 59 -12.86 -20.62 5.43
N ASP A 60 -11.64 -21.15 5.34
CA ASP A 60 -10.77 -21.36 6.51
C ASP A 60 -10.01 -20.09 6.92
N ILE A 61 -10.19 -19.01 6.16
CA ILE A 61 -9.61 -17.70 6.47
C ILE A 61 -10.66 -16.79 7.10
N SER A 62 -10.22 -15.99 8.08
CA SER A 62 -11.04 -14.92 8.64
C SER A 62 -11.07 -13.74 7.69
N VAL A 63 -12.27 -13.23 7.37
CA VAL A 63 -12.46 -12.07 6.51
C VAL A 63 -13.15 -10.96 7.29
N LEU A 64 -12.52 -9.80 7.33
CA LEU A 64 -13.13 -8.58 7.84
C LEU A 64 -13.76 -7.85 6.64
N ASP A 65 -15.09 -7.94 6.52
CA ASP A 65 -15.80 -7.36 5.38
C ASP A 65 -15.95 -5.84 5.52
N GLY A 66 -15.16 -5.11 4.78
CA GLY A 66 -15.22 -3.65 4.68
C GLY A 66 -16.09 -3.13 3.53
N GLY A 67 -16.83 -4.01 2.87
CA GLY A 67 -17.61 -3.68 1.67
C GLY A 67 -16.82 -3.87 0.37
N ALA A 68 -17.43 -3.50 -0.74
CA ALA A 68 -16.81 -3.62 -2.05
C ALA A 68 -15.71 -2.57 -2.26
N CYS A 69 -14.59 -2.99 -2.86
CA CYS A 69 -13.53 -2.08 -3.26
C CYS A 69 -13.99 -1.18 -4.41
N GLN A 70 -13.60 0.08 -4.38
CA GLN A 70 -13.69 0.95 -5.56
C GLN A 70 -12.65 0.47 -6.57
N VAL A 71 -13.12 -0.02 -7.71
CA VAL A 71 -12.27 -0.56 -8.78
C VAL A 71 -11.64 0.57 -9.58
N GLY A 72 -10.36 0.46 -9.88
CA GLY A 72 -9.73 1.17 -11.01
C GLY A 72 -8.77 2.31 -10.67
N ILE A 73 -8.58 2.70 -9.41
CA ILE A 73 -7.59 3.73 -9.08
C ILE A 73 -6.55 3.13 -8.13
N GLU A 74 -5.32 3.08 -8.59
CA GLU A 74 -4.20 2.62 -7.79
C GLU A 74 -3.77 3.64 -6.72
N SER A 75 -3.08 3.16 -5.69
CA SER A 75 -2.51 4.04 -4.67
C SER A 75 -1.37 4.87 -5.22
N THR A 76 -1.27 6.14 -4.80
CA THR A 76 -0.10 6.96 -5.03
C THR A 76 1.08 6.40 -4.25
N ILE A 77 2.25 6.29 -4.88
CA ILE A 77 3.48 5.81 -4.24
C ILE A 77 4.53 6.91 -4.31
N VAL A 78 5.11 7.19 -3.16
CA VAL A 78 6.23 8.13 -3.03
C VAL A 78 7.42 7.44 -2.36
N SER A 79 8.63 7.82 -2.72
CA SER A 79 9.82 7.55 -1.90
C SER A 79 10.12 8.78 -1.04
N VAL A 80 10.59 8.53 0.17
CA VAL A 80 11.00 9.57 1.11
C VAL A 80 12.42 9.27 1.56
N GLU A 81 13.31 10.25 1.47
CA GLU A 81 14.69 10.16 1.93
C GLU A 81 15.05 11.47 2.65
N GLY A 82 15.17 11.38 3.96
CA GLY A 82 15.28 12.58 4.80
C GLY A 82 14.04 13.47 4.65
N ASP A 83 14.26 14.72 4.26
CA ASP A 83 13.18 15.68 4.00
C ASP A 83 12.72 15.70 2.54
N ASP A 84 13.41 14.99 1.66
CA ASP A 84 13.10 14.97 0.24
C ASP A 84 12.15 13.84 -0.11
N TRP A 85 11.37 14.02 -1.18
CA TRP A 85 10.46 13.01 -1.68
C TRP A 85 10.40 13.00 -3.20
N ARG A 86 10.02 11.86 -3.76
CA ARG A 86 9.80 11.65 -5.20
C ARG A 86 8.53 10.87 -5.43
N LEU A 87 7.81 11.21 -6.48
CA LEU A 87 6.65 10.45 -6.92
C LEU A 87 7.12 9.24 -7.74
N LEU A 88 6.77 8.03 -7.27
CA LEU A 88 7.10 6.77 -7.96
C LEU A 88 5.93 6.25 -8.79
N ARG A 89 4.70 6.51 -8.37
CA ARG A 89 3.48 6.13 -9.08
C ARG A 89 2.37 7.14 -8.82
N HIS A 90 1.74 7.60 -9.89
CA HIS A 90 0.51 8.41 -9.79
C HIS A 90 -0.66 7.56 -9.32
N GLY A 91 -1.50 8.08 -8.44
CA GLY A 91 -2.70 7.44 -7.91
C GLY A 91 -3.75 8.48 -7.52
N MET A 92 -4.60 8.14 -6.55
CA MET A 92 -5.71 9.00 -6.11
C MET A 92 -5.27 10.33 -5.50
N ILE A 93 -4.08 10.38 -4.89
CA ILE A 93 -3.57 11.60 -4.25
C ILE A 93 -2.70 12.34 -5.27
N ALA A 94 -3.11 13.55 -5.61
CA ALA A 94 -2.39 14.40 -6.55
C ALA A 94 -1.04 14.83 -5.98
N GLU A 95 -0.05 15.01 -6.85
CA GLU A 95 1.31 15.43 -6.49
C GLU A 95 1.31 16.77 -5.76
N ASP A 96 0.49 17.73 -6.21
CA ASP A 96 0.37 19.05 -5.58
C ASP A 96 -0.15 18.98 -4.14
N ALA A 97 -1.06 18.04 -3.84
CA ALA A 97 -1.56 17.84 -2.49
C ALA A 97 -0.44 17.32 -1.56
N ILE A 98 0.41 16.42 -2.08
CA ILE A 98 1.55 15.90 -1.33
C ILE A 98 2.58 17.02 -1.12
N ALA A 99 2.90 17.78 -2.18
CA ALA A 99 3.84 18.90 -2.11
C ALA A 99 3.40 19.95 -1.09
N HIS A 100 2.10 20.22 -1.02
CA HIS A 100 1.52 21.15 -0.03
C HIS A 100 1.80 20.67 1.42
N VAL A 101 1.55 19.39 1.71
CA VAL A 101 1.78 18.82 3.04
C VAL A 101 3.27 18.71 3.34
N ALA A 102 4.09 18.32 2.37
CA ALA A 102 5.53 18.20 2.50
C ALA A 102 6.26 19.56 2.63
N GLY A 103 5.59 20.67 2.24
CA GLY A 103 6.17 22.00 2.23
C GLY A 103 7.21 22.22 1.12
N ARG A 104 7.32 21.29 0.18
CA ARG A 104 8.28 21.31 -0.94
C ARG A 104 7.81 20.47 -2.13
N PRO A 105 8.23 20.82 -3.37
CA PRO A 105 7.92 20.03 -4.54
C PRO A 105 8.65 18.68 -4.53
N ALA A 106 8.14 17.73 -5.31
CA ALA A 106 8.83 16.47 -5.56
C ALA A 106 10.17 16.70 -6.28
N LEU A 107 11.18 15.93 -5.93
CA LEU A 107 12.39 15.87 -6.75
C LEU A 107 12.08 15.16 -8.07
N LYS A 108 12.73 15.61 -9.15
CA LYS A 108 12.63 14.95 -10.46
C LYS A 108 13.12 13.50 -10.36
N SER A 109 12.46 12.61 -11.09
CA SER A 109 12.87 11.21 -11.19
C SER A 109 14.30 11.12 -11.76
N THR A 110 15.13 10.32 -11.12
CA THR A 110 16.46 9.92 -11.62
C THR A 110 16.44 8.41 -11.83
N ASP A 111 17.23 7.91 -12.79
CA ASP A 111 17.23 6.51 -13.25
C ASP A 111 17.61 5.44 -12.21
N HIS A 112 17.88 5.82 -10.95
CA HIS A 112 18.31 4.94 -9.86
C HIS A 112 17.30 4.80 -8.73
N LEU A 113 16.00 4.88 -9.03
CA LEU A 113 14.95 4.78 -8.01
C LEU A 113 14.62 3.34 -7.66
N PRO A 114 14.21 3.07 -6.38
CA PRO A 114 13.55 1.82 -6.03
C PRO A 114 12.34 1.62 -6.93
N LYS A 115 12.18 0.43 -7.50
CA LYS A 115 10.98 0.11 -8.28
C LYS A 115 9.76 0.13 -7.35
N ALA A 116 8.70 0.82 -7.78
CA ALA A 116 7.44 0.74 -7.07
C ALA A 116 6.96 -0.72 -7.07
N PRO A 117 6.41 -1.22 -5.94
CA PRO A 117 5.73 -2.52 -5.95
C PRO A 117 4.60 -2.47 -6.97
N GLY A 118 4.67 -3.36 -7.95
CA GLY A 118 3.66 -3.48 -9.00
C GLY A 118 2.48 -4.30 -8.57
#